data_8454eeba8f5b3a67f04ebb94ad028f40
#
_entry.id   8454eeba8f5b3a67f04ebb94ad028f40
#
_cell.length_a   1.000
_cell.length_b   1.000
_cell.length_c   1.000
_cell.angle_alpha   90.00
_cell.angle_beta   90.00
_cell.angle_gamma   90.00
#
_symmetry.space_group_name_H-M   'P 1'
#
loop_
_entity.id
_entity.type
_entity.pdbx_description
1 polymer ?
#
loop_
_entity_poly.entity_id
_entity_poly.type
_entity_poly.pdbx_seq_one_letter_code
_entity_poly.pdbx_strand_id
1 'polypeptide(L)'
;MAEERIVPMRLQRFLARAGVASRRGSERLMTSGRVTVNGQVVTELGSKVDPLVDVVAVDGIVCSIAEKPVYLMLNKPAGYLTTMKDPQGRPTIVDMVPTDRYPGLFPVGRLDMDTTGLLFFTTDGQMAQELLHPSKHVWKHYVAHVVGTPTEEQLNRLREGIELEEGPAAPAEVEIVSNDAKMKALLAPQGLGKTGGGEPNSLVSVTIREGRKHQVKKMLLAIHHRVLALHRDTFGPLHLTGVKEGEWRLLTEEEVAALERTIGREPGASPIMPLHASK
;
A
#
# COMPACT_ATOMS: atom_id res chain seq x y z
N MET A 1 -34.08 17.37 7.09
CA MET A 1 -32.62 17.52 7.02
C MET A 1 -32.05 16.34 7.79
N ALA A 2 -31.44 15.38 7.09
CA ALA A 2 -30.81 14.22 7.74
C ALA A 2 -29.51 14.72 8.40
N GLU A 3 -29.44 14.67 9.73
CA GLU A 3 -28.20 14.80 10.46
C GLU A 3 -27.28 13.64 9.98
N GLU A 4 -26.22 13.97 9.25
CA GLU A 4 -25.18 13.02 8.95
C GLU A 4 -24.50 12.61 10.28
N ARG A 5 -24.94 11.49 10.81
CA ARG A 5 -24.37 10.88 12.00
C ARG A 5 -22.90 10.57 11.76
N ILE A 6 -22.04 11.26 12.44
CA ILE A 6 -20.64 10.86 12.60
C ILE A 6 -20.64 9.47 13.20
N VAL A 7 -20.15 8.49 12.44
CA VAL A 7 -20.17 7.08 12.88
C VAL A 7 -19.08 6.89 13.93
N PRO A 8 -19.43 6.53 15.17
CA PRO A 8 -18.44 6.18 16.19
C PRO A 8 -17.48 5.12 15.66
N MET A 9 -16.17 5.32 15.82
CA MET A 9 -15.18 4.34 15.41
C MET A 9 -14.75 3.46 16.57
N ARG A 10 -14.26 2.25 16.28
CA ARG A 10 -13.70 1.38 17.31
C ARG A 10 -12.47 2.04 17.94
N LEU A 11 -12.35 1.96 19.29
CA LEU A 11 -11.30 2.60 20.06
C LEU A 11 -9.87 2.20 19.61
N GLN A 12 -9.64 0.92 19.28
CA GLN A 12 -8.34 0.48 18.74
C GLN A 12 -8.05 1.08 17.35
N ARG A 13 -9.08 1.45 16.57
CA ARG A 13 -8.89 2.14 15.30
C ARG A 13 -8.52 3.61 15.54
N PHE A 14 -9.15 4.25 16.54
CA PHE A 14 -8.81 5.61 16.96
C PHE A 14 -7.34 5.69 17.38
N LEU A 15 -6.90 4.84 18.31
CA LEU A 15 -5.53 4.80 18.80
C LEU A 15 -4.50 4.53 17.71
N ALA A 16 -4.83 3.65 16.74
CA ALA A 16 -3.96 3.40 15.60
C ALA A 16 -3.84 4.62 14.66
N ARG A 17 -4.93 5.36 14.44
CA ARG A 17 -4.90 6.62 13.66
C ARG A 17 -4.17 7.73 14.39
N ALA A 18 -4.26 7.78 15.70
CA ALA A 18 -3.50 8.70 16.53
C ALA A 18 -1.99 8.36 16.61
N GLY A 19 -1.56 7.26 15.97
CA GLY A 19 -0.15 6.85 15.96
C GLY A 19 0.34 6.23 17.27
N VAL A 20 -0.55 5.95 18.23
CA VAL A 20 -0.16 5.41 19.55
C VAL A 20 0.41 4.00 19.42
N ALA A 21 -0.28 3.11 18.67
CA ALA A 21 0.15 1.76 18.43
C ALA A 21 -0.57 1.16 17.21
N SER A 22 -0.13 -0.02 16.73
CA SER A 22 -0.93 -0.78 15.75
C SER A 22 -2.28 -1.16 16.35
N ARG A 23 -3.30 -1.52 15.54
CA ARG A 23 -4.62 -1.94 16.05
C ARG A 23 -4.54 -3.03 17.11
N ARG A 24 -3.71 -4.07 16.88
CA ARG A 24 -3.46 -5.14 17.89
C ARG A 24 -2.66 -4.64 19.09
N GLY A 25 -1.75 -3.69 18.90
CA GLY A 25 -1.04 -3.03 19.99
C GLY A 25 -1.99 -2.20 20.86
N SER A 26 -2.92 -1.48 20.23
CA SER A 26 -3.97 -0.71 20.91
C SER A 26 -4.92 -1.61 21.72
N GLU A 27 -5.30 -2.77 21.19
CA GLU A 27 -6.07 -3.76 21.94
C GLU A 27 -5.35 -4.22 23.22
N ARG A 28 -4.03 -4.45 23.13
CA ARG A 28 -3.23 -4.78 24.33
C ARG A 28 -3.17 -3.62 25.34
N LEU A 29 -3.06 -2.38 24.87
CA LEU A 29 -3.12 -1.21 25.75
C LEU A 29 -4.48 -1.12 26.46
N MET A 30 -5.58 -1.35 25.75
CA MET A 30 -6.93 -1.38 26.33
C MET A 30 -7.04 -2.48 27.39
N THR A 31 -6.73 -3.73 27.07
CA THR A 31 -6.86 -4.86 28.00
C THR A 31 -5.95 -4.75 29.21
N SER A 32 -4.85 -3.99 29.13
CA SER A 32 -3.97 -3.71 30.28
C SER A 32 -4.43 -2.50 31.14
N GLY A 33 -5.62 -1.92 30.86
CA GLY A 33 -6.18 -0.81 31.64
C GLY A 33 -5.48 0.53 31.46
N ARG A 34 -4.67 0.69 30.43
CA ARG A 34 -3.89 1.92 30.15
C ARG A 34 -4.64 2.98 29.37
N VAL A 35 -5.83 2.64 28.85
CA VAL A 35 -6.63 3.54 27.99
C VAL A 35 -7.83 4.06 28.77
N THR A 36 -8.05 5.36 28.71
CA THR A 36 -9.24 6.02 29.26
C THR A 36 -10.04 6.71 28.16
N VAL A 37 -11.35 6.73 28.32
CA VAL A 37 -12.28 7.55 27.51
C VAL A 37 -13.08 8.39 28.47
N ASN A 38 -13.05 9.71 28.32
CA ASN A 38 -13.71 10.66 29.22
C ASN A 38 -13.31 10.45 30.69
N GLY A 39 -12.06 10.10 30.95
CA GLY A 39 -11.52 9.82 32.27
C GLY A 39 -11.81 8.43 32.84
N GLN A 40 -12.62 7.60 32.18
CA GLN A 40 -12.94 6.23 32.61
C GLN A 40 -12.08 5.20 31.88
N VAL A 41 -11.53 4.23 32.62
CA VAL A 41 -10.74 3.14 32.05
C VAL A 41 -11.62 2.24 31.18
N VAL A 42 -11.17 1.97 29.96
CA VAL A 42 -11.87 1.10 29.00
C VAL A 42 -10.99 -0.09 28.62
N THR A 43 -11.39 -1.28 29.08
CA THR A 43 -10.70 -2.56 28.79
C THR A 43 -11.43 -3.43 27.77
N GLU A 44 -12.71 -3.16 27.52
CA GLU A 44 -13.56 -3.97 26.65
C GLU A 44 -13.15 -3.79 25.17
N LEU A 45 -12.84 -4.93 24.51
CA LEU A 45 -12.55 -4.96 23.08
C LEU A 45 -13.83 -4.72 22.27
N GLY A 46 -13.72 -3.87 21.26
CA GLY A 46 -14.88 -3.49 20.44
C GLY A 46 -15.54 -2.18 20.85
N SER A 47 -15.19 -1.60 22.02
CA SER A 47 -15.63 -0.27 22.44
C SER A 47 -15.46 0.76 21.32
N LYS A 48 -16.42 1.68 21.23
CA LYS A 48 -16.44 2.74 20.21
C LYS A 48 -16.28 4.10 20.87
N VAL A 49 -15.70 5.02 20.14
CA VAL A 49 -15.53 6.43 20.53
C VAL A 49 -15.97 7.34 19.39
N ASP A 50 -16.49 8.50 19.75
CA ASP A 50 -16.71 9.59 18.82
C ASP A 50 -15.46 10.49 18.82
N PRO A 51 -14.70 10.56 17.72
CA PRO A 51 -13.45 11.34 17.66
C PRO A 51 -13.64 12.84 17.85
N LEU A 52 -14.86 13.36 17.72
CA LEU A 52 -15.15 14.81 17.86
C LEU A 52 -15.58 15.20 19.26
N VAL A 53 -16.03 14.23 20.07
CA VAL A 53 -16.64 14.49 21.38
C VAL A 53 -15.84 13.85 22.49
N ASP A 54 -15.38 12.60 22.29
CA ASP A 54 -14.73 11.83 23.33
C ASP A 54 -13.26 12.19 23.50
N VAL A 55 -12.84 12.37 24.75
CA VAL A 55 -11.45 12.56 25.13
C VAL A 55 -10.82 11.19 25.43
N VAL A 56 -9.94 10.75 24.53
CA VAL A 56 -9.21 9.49 24.67
C VAL A 56 -7.79 9.78 25.18
N ALA A 57 -7.37 9.05 26.21
CA ALA A 57 -5.99 9.16 26.71
C ALA A 57 -5.36 7.77 26.94
N VAL A 58 -4.03 7.71 26.83
CA VAL A 58 -3.20 6.55 27.16
C VAL A 58 -2.18 6.96 28.17
N ASP A 59 -2.14 6.27 29.31
CA ASP A 59 -1.29 6.62 30.46
C ASP A 59 -1.42 8.11 30.88
N GLY A 60 -2.62 8.66 30.79
CA GLY A 60 -2.91 10.06 31.09
C GLY A 60 -2.58 11.07 29.98
N ILE A 61 -1.96 10.64 28.88
CA ILE A 61 -1.63 11.50 27.73
C ILE A 61 -2.80 11.49 26.74
N VAL A 62 -3.39 12.64 26.46
CA VAL A 62 -4.50 12.79 25.51
C VAL A 62 -4.02 12.50 24.10
N CYS A 63 -4.77 11.66 23.41
CA CYS A 63 -4.53 11.26 22.01
C CYS A 63 -5.48 12.01 21.09
N SER A 64 -4.98 12.52 19.96
CA SER A 64 -5.78 13.18 18.92
C SER A 64 -5.52 12.55 17.57
N ILE A 65 -6.50 12.66 16.69
CA ILE A 65 -6.38 12.24 15.28
C ILE A 65 -6.26 13.52 14.44
N ALA A 66 -5.38 13.50 13.44
CA ALA A 66 -5.30 14.61 12.48
C ALA A 66 -6.65 14.81 11.75
N GLU A 67 -7.07 16.08 11.60
CA GLU A 67 -8.33 16.43 10.94
C GLU A 67 -8.41 15.91 9.51
N LYS A 68 -7.31 16.02 8.78
CA LYS A 68 -7.24 15.55 7.38
C LYS A 68 -6.37 14.31 7.27
N PRO A 69 -6.78 13.32 6.47
CA PRO A 69 -5.95 12.18 6.17
C PRO A 69 -4.73 12.59 5.35
N VAL A 70 -3.65 11.84 5.51
CA VAL A 70 -2.41 12.00 4.75
C VAL A 70 -2.33 10.91 3.69
N TYR A 71 -1.89 11.29 2.51
CA TYR A 71 -1.67 10.42 1.36
C TYR A 71 -0.28 10.68 0.80
N LEU A 72 0.55 9.64 0.71
CA LEU A 72 1.96 9.74 0.34
C LEU A 72 2.34 8.58 -0.58
N MET A 73 3.19 8.83 -1.57
CA MET A 73 3.85 7.78 -2.32
C MET A 73 5.35 7.76 -2.02
N LEU A 74 5.89 6.56 -1.90
CA LEU A 74 7.32 6.27 -1.78
C LEU A 74 7.77 5.52 -3.03
N ASN A 75 8.91 5.89 -3.60
CA ASN A 75 9.63 5.03 -4.52
C ASN A 75 10.51 4.09 -3.71
N LYS A 76 9.95 2.94 -3.34
CA LYS A 76 10.61 1.97 -2.48
C LYS A 76 11.85 1.36 -3.18
N PRO A 77 13.04 1.41 -2.60
CA PRO A 77 14.21 0.68 -3.08
C PRO A 77 14.14 -0.81 -2.73
N ALA A 78 14.97 -1.62 -3.36
CA ALA A 78 15.22 -3.01 -2.94
C ALA A 78 15.90 -3.06 -1.56
N GLY A 79 15.80 -4.21 -0.89
CA GLY A 79 16.44 -4.45 0.40
C GLY A 79 15.63 -4.06 1.63
N TYR A 80 14.47 -3.44 1.47
CA TYR A 80 13.61 -2.98 2.56
C TYR A 80 12.31 -3.79 2.65
N LEU A 81 11.96 -4.20 3.86
CA LEU A 81 10.70 -4.89 4.14
C LEU A 81 9.54 -3.91 4.17
N THR A 82 8.42 -4.28 3.55
CA THR A 82 7.16 -3.52 3.65
C THR A 82 6.46 -3.87 4.97
N THR A 83 6.95 -3.31 6.06
CA THR A 83 6.39 -3.44 7.40
C THR A 83 6.68 -2.20 8.23
N MET A 84 5.81 -1.90 9.20
CA MET A 84 6.00 -0.81 10.17
C MET A 84 6.85 -1.22 11.37
N LYS A 85 7.14 -2.52 11.55
CA LYS A 85 8.01 -3.04 12.61
C LYS A 85 8.56 -4.40 12.21
N ASP A 86 9.85 -4.62 12.40
CA ASP A 86 10.48 -5.92 12.22
C ASP A 86 11.19 -6.37 13.52
N PRO A 87 10.79 -7.51 14.11
CA PRO A 87 11.41 -8.00 15.34
C PRO A 87 12.87 -8.43 15.18
N GLN A 88 13.32 -8.68 13.94
CA GLN A 88 14.68 -9.12 13.63
C GLN A 88 15.63 -7.95 13.30
N GLY A 89 15.14 -6.70 13.34
CA GLY A 89 15.95 -5.52 13.08
C GLY A 89 16.41 -5.34 11.63
N ARG A 90 15.73 -6.00 10.67
CA ARG A 90 16.02 -5.81 9.25
C ARG A 90 15.54 -4.45 8.77
N PRO A 91 16.17 -3.85 7.74
CA PRO A 91 15.73 -2.58 7.17
C PRO A 91 14.24 -2.60 6.77
N THR A 92 13.50 -1.57 7.15
CA THR A 92 12.07 -1.45 6.87
C THR A 92 11.74 -0.12 6.21
N ILE A 93 10.58 -0.05 5.57
CA ILE A 93 10.08 1.18 4.93
C ILE A 93 9.81 2.32 5.94
N VAL A 94 9.74 2.01 7.25
CA VAL A 94 9.53 3.03 8.30
C VAL A 94 10.66 4.06 8.31
N ASP A 95 11.88 3.62 8.05
CA ASP A 95 13.08 4.46 8.06
C ASP A 95 13.08 5.49 6.89
N MET A 96 12.16 5.33 5.93
CA MET A 96 12.09 6.14 4.71
C MET A 96 10.93 7.12 4.69
N VAL A 97 9.94 6.97 5.58
CA VAL A 97 8.73 7.79 5.57
C VAL A 97 8.57 8.57 6.87
N PRO A 98 8.00 9.77 6.85
CA PRO A 98 7.96 10.68 7.99
C PRO A 98 6.85 10.32 8.99
N THR A 99 6.99 9.16 9.66
CA THR A 99 6.01 8.65 10.63
C THR A 99 5.85 9.55 11.84
N ASP A 100 6.90 10.27 12.25
CA ASP A 100 6.87 11.22 13.37
C ASP A 100 6.03 12.46 13.01
N ARG A 101 6.13 12.91 11.75
CA ARG A 101 5.35 14.03 11.23
C ARG A 101 3.89 13.65 10.97
N TYR A 102 3.65 12.41 10.57
CA TYR A 102 2.33 11.89 10.24
C TYR A 102 2.01 10.63 11.06
N PRO A 103 1.64 10.79 12.34
CA PRO A 103 1.26 9.66 13.17
C PRO A 103 0.14 8.84 12.54
N GLY A 104 0.23 7.53 12.67
CA GLY A 104 -0.76 6.62 12.07
C GLY A 104 -0.58 6.35 10.58
N LEU A 105 0.50 6.84 9.93
CA LEU A 105 0.84 6.52 8.54
C LEU A 105 1.20 5.04 8.39
N PHE A 106 0.66 4.38 7.36
CA PHE A 106 0.96 2.97 7.07
C PHE A 106 0.87 2.68 5.56
N PRO A 107 1.55 1.62 5.06
CA PRO A 107 1.54 1.28 3.63
C PRO A 107 0.23 0.62 3.22
N VAL A 108 -0.25 0.95 2.02
CA VAL A 108 -1.40 0.34 1.36
C VAL A 108 -0.92 -0.80 0.45
N GLY A 109 -1.08 -2.02 0.93
CA GLY A 109 -0.52 -3.20 0.31
C GLY A 109 0.98 -3.35 0.59
N ARG A 110 1.62 -4.17 -0.23
CA ARG A 110 3.02 -4.53 -0.02
C ARG A 110 3.76 -4.65 -1.34
N LEU A 111 5.07 -4.38 -1.28
CA LEU A 111 6.07 -4.85 -2.24
C LEU A 111 7.01 -5.82 -1.52
N ASP A 112 7.52 -6.80 -2.23
CA ASP A 112 8.51 -7.71 -1.68
C ASP A 112 9.81 -6.97 -1.35
N MET A 113 10.68 -7.58 -0.55
CA MET A 113 11.94 -6.98 -0.14
C MET A 113 12.81 -6.58 -1.33
N ASP A 114 12.86 -7.43 -2.35
CA ASP A 114 13.62 -7.26 -3.58
C ASP A 114 12.86 -6.54 -4.71
N THR A 115 11.60 -6.16 -4.51
CA THR A 115 10.79 -5.40 -5.46
C THR A 115 10.86 -3.91 -5.18
N THR A 116 11.05 -3.11 -6.22
CA THR A 116 11.14 -1.65 -6.13
C THR A 116 9.87 -0.96 -6.62
N GLY A 117 9.81 0.36 -6.42
CA GLY A 117 8.83 1.22 -7.06
C GLY A 117 7.73 1.74 -6.16
N LEU A 118 6.61 2.09 -6.74
CA LEU A 118 5.52 2.81 -6.10
C LEU A 118 4.92 2.03 -4.94
N LEU A 119 5.07 2.56 -3.74
CA LEU A 119 4.37 2.12 -2.54
C LEU A 119 3.56 3.28 -1.97
N PHE A 120 2.25 3.10 -1.93
CA PHE A 120 1.32 4.11 -1.42
C PHE A 120 1.15 3.97 0.09
N PHE A 121 1.07 5.12 0.79
CA PHE A 121 0.84 5.20 2.24
C PHE A 121 -0.30 6.14 2.55
N THR A 122 -1.02 5.88 3.63
CA THR A 122 -2.08 6.76 4.12
C THR A 122 -2.32 6.61 5.61
N THR A 123 -2.97 7.60 6.21
CA THR A 123 -3.62 7.50 7.52
C THR A 123 -5.12 7.15 7.40
N ASP A 124 -5.69 7.12 6.18
CA ASP A 124 -7.07 6.71 5.90
C ASP A 124 -7.19 5.18 5.73
N GLY A 125 -7.45 4.51 6.86
CA GLY A 125 -7.62 3.05 6.84
C GLY A 125 -8.88 2.56 6.12
N GLN A 126 -9.84 3.43 5.82
CA GLN A 126 -11.00 3.05 5.03
C GLN A 126 -10.67 3.05 3.54
N MET A 127 -10.04 4.11 3.04
CA MET A 127 -9.54 4.15 1.66
C MET A 127 -8.57 2.99 1.40
N ALA A 128 -7.64 2.73 2.32
CA ALA A 128 -6.71 1.61 2.19
C ALA A 128 -7.43 0.26 2.07
N GLN A 129 -8.45 0.03 2.88
CA GLN A 129 -9.24 -1.20 2.84
C GLN A 129 -9.99 -1.34 1.52
N GLU A 130 -10.61 -0.27 1.03
CA GLU A 130 -11.36 -0.27 -0.22
C GLU A 130 -10.44 -0.49 -1.42
N LEU A 131 -9.29 0.21 -1.49
CA LEU A 131 -8.30 0.03 -2.56
C LEU A 131 -7.69 -1.39 -2.61
N LEU A 132 -7.58 -2.06 -1.47
CA LEU A 132 -7.06 -3.43 -1.39
C LEU A 132 -8.14 -4.50 -1.55
N HIS A 133 -9.42 -4.12 -1.52
CA HIS A 133 -10.50 -5.08 -1.65
C HIS A 133 -10.55 -5.68 -3.06
N PRO A 134 -10.60 -7.02 -3.21
CA PRO A 134 -10.56 -7.67 -4.52
C PRO A 134 -11.63 -7.16 -5.50
N SER A 135 -12.83 -6.82 -5.03
CA SER A 135 -13.93 -6.32 -5.87
C SER A 135 -13.68 -4.95 -6.50
N LYS A 136 -12.70 -4.19 -6.04
CA LYS A 136 -12.35 -2.89 -6.62
C LYS A 136 -11.40 -3.01 -7.81
N HIS A 137 -10.82 -4.19 -8.02
CA HIS A 137 -9.97 -4.49 -9.18
C HIS A 137 -8.91 -3.42 -9.47
N VAL A 138 -8.29 -2.84 -8.43
CA VAL A 138 -7.30 -1.78 -8.58
C VAL A 138 -6.09 -2.32 -9.34
N TRP A 139 -5.83 -1.73 -10.51
CA TRP A 139 -4.73 -2.09 -11.37
C TRP A 139 -3.37 -1.84 -10.74
N LYS A 140 -2.44 -2.72 -11.03
CA LYS A 140 -1.03 -2.60 -10.63
C LYS A 140 -0.18 -2.97 -11.84
N HIS A 141 0.58 -2.00 -12.32
CA HIS A 141 1.48 -2.21 -13.43
C HIS A 141 2.91 -2.41 -12.93
N TYR A 142 3.56 -3.39 -13.51
CA TYR A 142 4.93 -3.79 -13.19
C TYR A 142 5.77 -3.90 -14.46
N VAL A 143 7.06 -3.61 -14.33
CA VAL A 143 8.08 -3.97 -15.32
C VAL A 143 8.96 -5.05 -14.68
N ALA A 144 9.04 -6.20 -15.30
CA ALA A 144 9.84 -7.34 -14.88
C ALA A 144 11.03 -7.54 -15.81
N HIS A 145 12.22 -7.63 -15.27
CA HIS A 145 13.40 -8.13 -15.98
C HIS A 145 13.45 -9.64 -15.81
N VAL A 146 13.43 -10.38 -16.90
CA VAL A 146 13.33 -11.84 -16.88
C VAL A 146 14.46 -12.52 -17.66
N VAL A 147 14.78 -13.74 -17.27
CA VAL A 147 15.68 -14.62 -18.03
C VAL A 147 14.96 -15.13 -19.27
N GLY A 148 15.62 -15.06 -20.40
CA GLY A 148 15.04 -15.46 -21.69
C GLY A 148 14.10 -14.42 -22.28
N THR A 149 13.48 -14.78 -23.40
CA THR A 149 12.44 -13.97 -24.07
C THR A 149 11.18 -14.81 -24.20
N PRO A 150 10.09 -14.43 -23.53
CA PRO A 150 8.82 -15.15 -23.64
C PRO A 150 8.32 -15.18 -25.08
N THR A 151 7.77 -16.31 -25.50
CA THR A 151 7.06 -16.42 -26.78
C THR A 151 5.66 -15.81 -26.65
N GLU A 152 5.04 -15.49 -27.78
CA GLU A 152 3.66 -14.98 -27.79
C GLU A 152 2.66 -15.99 -27.21
N GLU A 153 2.89 -17.29 -27.44
CA GLU A 153 2.08 -18.36 -26.86
C GLU A 153 2.17 -18.36 -25.32
N GLN A 154 3.39 -18.18 -24.76
CA GLN A 154 3.60 -18.09 -23.33
C GLN A 154 2.91 -16.84 -22.72
N LEU A 155 2.99 -15.68 -23.42
CA LEU A 155 2.31 -14.47 -22.99
C LEU A 155 0.78 -14.63 -23.03
N ASN A 156 0.23 -15.29 -24.04
CA ASN A 156 -1.21 -15.55 -24.13
C ASN A 156 -1.73 -16.38 -22.96
N ARG A 157 -0.97 -17.34 -22.46
CA ARG A 157 -1.35 -18.08 -21.24
C ARG A 157 -1.50 -17.16 -20.01
N LEU A 158 -0.72 -16.08 -19.91
CA LEU A 158 -0.88 -15.08 -18.83
C LEU A 158 -2.07 -14.16 -19.07
N ARG A 159 -2.37 -13.83 -20.33
CA ARG A 159 -3.53 -13.01 -20.72
C ARG A 159 -4.86 -13.71 -20.51
N GLU A 160 -4.89 -15.02 -20.63
CA GLU A 160 -6.07 -15.86 -20.40
C GLU A 160 -6.25 -16.21 -18.91
N GLY A 161 -5.21 -16.03 -18.12
CA GLY A 161 -5.11 -16.50 -16.74
C GLY A 161 -4.34 -17.81 -16.67
N ILE A 162 -3.61 -18.03 -15.59
CA ILE A 162 -2.74 -19.19 -15.44
C ILE A 162 -2.92 -19.86 -14.09
N GLU A 163 -2.86 -21.19 -14.06
CA GLU A 163 -2.92 -21.95 -12.81
C GLU A 163 -1.62 -21.76 -12.03
N LEU A 164 -1.74 -21.34 -10.77
CA LEU A 164 -0.67 -21.24 -9.81
C LEU A 164 -0.92 -22.22 -8.65
N GLU A 165 0.09 -22.45 -7.82
CA GLU A 165 0.01 -23.36 -6.68
C GLU A 165 -1.15 -23.03 -5.72
N GLU A 166 -1.48 -21.72 -5.57
CA GLU A 166 -2.59 -21.26 -4.73
C GLU A 166 -3.92 -21.09 -5.49
N GLY A 167 -4.06 -21.71 -6.64
CA GLY A 167 -5.22 -21.65 -7.53
C GLY A 167 -5.06 -20.65 -8.69
N PRO A 168 -6.06 -20.57 -9.58
CA PRO A 168 -5.98 -19.81 -10.81
C PRO A 168 -5.74 -18.32 -10.55
N ALA A 169 -4.77 -17.73 -11.27
CA ALA A 169 -4.56 -16.29 -11.34
C ALA A 169 -5.50 -15.70 -12.39
N ALA A 170 -6.03 -14.52 -12.09
CA ALA A 170 -6.84 -13.77 -13.03
C ALA A 170 -6.05 -13.37 -14.28
N PRO A 171 -6.73 -13.16 -15.43
CA PRO A 171 -6.14 -12.58 -16.63
C PRO A 171 -5.31 -11.34 -16.36
N ALA A 172 -4.14 -11.24 -17.01
CA ALA A 172 -3.24 -10.11 -16.94
C ALA A 172 -3.04 -9.48 -18.32
N GLU A 173 -2.76 -8.17 -18.36
CA GLU A 173 -2.23 -7.55 -19.56
C GLU A 173 -0.71 -7.73 -19.56
N VAL A 174 -0.16 -8.33 -20.59
CA VAL A 174 1.27 -8.68 -20.64
C VAL A 174 1.83 -8.41 -22.03
N GLU A 175 2.99 -7.77 -22.09
CA GLU A 175 3.71 -7.51 -23.34
C GLU A 175 5.23 -7.46 -23.11
N ILE A 176 5.99 -7.75 -24.15
CA ILE A 176 7.44 -7.47 -24.16
C ILE A 176 7.61 -6.00 -24.45
N VAL A 177 8.29 -5.28 -23.54
CA VAL A 177 8.57 -3.86 -23.73
C VAL A 177 9.97 -3.67 -24.34
N SER A 178 10.11 -2.55 -25.08
CA SER A 178 11.41 -2.21 -25.64
C SER A 178 12.46 -2.07 -24.53
N ASN A 179 13.60 -2.69 -24.76
CA ASN A 179 14.72 -2.69 -23.83
C ASN A 179 15.50 -1.36 -23.92
N ASP A 180 14.80 -0.23 -23.71
CA ASP A 180 15.42 1.09 -23.75
C ASP A 180 16.20 1.43 -22.47
N ALA A 181 17.03 2.47 -22.54
CA ALA A 181 17.89 2.92 -21.46
C ALA A 181 17.09 3.35 -20.22
N LYS A 182 15.87 3.89 -20.39
CA LYS A 182 15.01 4.35 -19.30
C LYS A 182 14.48 3.18 -18.49
N MET A 183 13.99 2.13 -19.15
CA MET A 183 13.51 0.91 -18.49
C MET A 183 14.64 0.14 -17.81
N LYS A 184 15.81 0.08 -18.46
CA LYS A 184 17.01 -0.50 -17.82
C LYS A 184 17.41 0.27 -16.56
N ALA A 185 17.35 1.60 -16.60
CA ALA A 185 17.70 2.44 -15.45
C ALA A 185 16.75 2.22 -14.26
N LEU A 186 15.45 1.98 -14.48
CA LEU A 186 14.49 1.67 -13.41
C LEU A 186 14.83 0.36 -12.65
N LEU A 187 15.44 -0.59 -13.33
CA LEU A 187 15.76 -1.91 -12.80
C LEU A 187 17.24 -2.05 -12.38
N ALA A 188 18.09 -1.10 -12.79
CA ALA A 188 19.53 -1.13 -12.53
C ALA A 188 19.92 -1.24 -11.04
N PRO A 189 19.24 -0.53 -10.11
CA PRO A 189 19.59 -0.60 -8.68
C PRO A 189 19.42 -1.98 -8.06
N GLN A 190 18.60 -2.85 -8.66
CA GLN A 190 18.37 -4.21 -8.16
C GLN A 190 19.52 -5.18 -8.50
N GLY A 191 20.58 -4.66 -9.12
CA GLY A 191 21.65 -5.47 -9.68
C GLY A 191 21.09 -6.28 -10.84
N LEU A 192 21.24 -5.77 -12.07
CA LEU A 192 21.08 -6.57 -13.28
C LEU A 192 22.10 -7.70 -13.19
N GLY A 193 21.75 -8.77 -12.46
CA GLY A 193 22.63 -9.90 -12.22
C GLY A 193 23.14 -10.39 -13.57
N LYS A 194 24.45 -10.45 -13.73
CA LYS A 194 25.03 -11.19 -14.84
C LYS A 194 24.46 -12.60 -14.74
N THR A 195 23.55 -12.93 -15.63
CA THR A 195 23.11 -14.30 -15.78
C THR A 195 24.34 -15.10 -16.18
N GLY A 196 24.83 -15.93 -15.28
CA GLY A 196 25.88 -16.89 -15.62
C GLY A 196 25.30 -17.90 -16.61
N GLY A 197 25.29 -17.57 -17.92
CA GLY A 197 24.74 -18.52 -18.88
C GLY A 197 24.32 -17.98 -20.24
N GLY A 198 24.70 -16.78 -20.63
CA GLY A 198 24.56 -16.36 -22.05
C GLY A 198 23.14 -16.29 -22.63
N GLU A 199 22.09 -16.56 -21.84
CA GLU A 199 20.71 -16.42 -22.30
C GLU A 199 20.34 -14.95 -22.44
N PRO A 200 19.61 -14.57 -23.50
CA PRO A 200 19.10 -13.21 -23.63
C PRO A 200 18.13 -12.91 -22.50
N ASN A 201 18.14 -11.69 -22.01
CA ASN A 201 17.19 -11.20 -21.03
C ASN A 201 16.22 -10.24 -21.71
N SER A 202 14.97 -10.22 -21.27
CA SER A 202 13.97 -9.29 -21.78
C SER A 202 13.24 -8.56 -20.65
N LEU A 203 12.60 -7.46 -21.02
CA LEU A 203 11.70 -6.70 -20.16
C LEU A 203 10.26 -7.04 -20.53
N VAL A 204 9.48 -7.38 -19.51
CA VAL A 204 8.06 -7.73 -19.65
C VAL A 204 7.24 -6.77 -18.80
N SER A 205 6.30 -6.08 -19.43
CA SER A 205 5.25 -5.30 -18.78
C SER A 205 4.16 -6.27 -18.32
N VAL A 206 3.71 -6.12 -17.07
CA VAL A 206 2.64 -6.96 -16.50
C VAL A 206 1.69 -6.09 -15.71
N THR A 207 0.42 -6.04 -16.13
CA THR A 207 -0.65 -5.37 -15.39
C THR A 207 -1.64 -6.37 -14.82
N ILE A 208 -1.84 -6.33 -13.50
CA ILE A 208 -2.74 -7.24 -12.78
C ILE A 208 -3.78 -6.44 -11.97
N ARG A 209 -4.94 -7.07 -11.69
CA ARG A 209 -6.05 -6.49 -10.90
C ARG A 209 -6.16 -7.06 -9.49
N GLU A 210 -5.33 -8.00 -9.16
CA GLU A 210 -5.29 -8.67 -7.85
C GLU A 210 -3.92 -8.51 -7.19
N GLY A 211 -3.68 -9.12 -6.03
CA GLY A 211 -2.42 -8.95 -5.32
C GLY A 211 -2.13 -10.10 -4.38
N ARG A 212 -1.86 -11.30 -4.95
CA ARG A 212 -1.41 -12.46 -4.17
C ARG A 212 0.08 -12.34 -3.85
N LYS A 213 0.53 -13.14 -2.90
CA LYS A 213 1.94 -13.17 -2.52
C LYS A 213 2.82 -13.59 -3.71
N HIS A 214 3.80 -12.74 -4.07
CA HIS A 214 4.75 -12.94 -5.16
C HIS A 214 4.10 -13.20 -6.53
N GLN A 215 2.89 -12.70 -6.77
CA GLN A 215 2.05 -13.11 -7.90
C GLN A 215 2.74 -12.96 -9.26
N VAL A 216 3.26 -11.77 -9.60
CA VAL A 216 3.93 -11.53 -10.89
C VAL A 216 5.12 -12.46 -11.09
N LYS A 217 5.92 -12.69 -10.03
CA LYS A 217 7.06 -13.61 -10.08
C LYS A 217 6.61 -15.05 -10.34
N LYS A 218 5.53 -15.51 -9.69
CA LYS A 218 4.96 -16.84 -9.88
C LYS A 218 4.37 -17.02 -11.29
N MET A 219 3.65 -16.02 -11.79
CA MET A 219 3.06 -16.04 -13.13
C MET A 219 4.15 -16.17 -14.19
N LEU A 220 5.21 -15.37 -14.13
CA LEU A 220 6.32 -15.44 -15.07
C LEU A 220 7.13 -16.74 -14.93
N LEU A 221 7.30 -17.24 -13.71
CA LEU A 221 7.95 -18.55 -13.47
C LEU A 221 7.12 -19.72 -14.04
N ALA A 222 5.80 -19.64 -13.98
CA ALA A 222 4.89 -20.67 -14.53
C ALA A 222 4.95 -20.79 -16.06
N ILE A 223 5.49 -19.78 -16.74
CA ILE A 223 5.84 -19.82 -18.17
C ILE A 223 7.35 -19.98 -18.39
N HIS A 224 8.09 -20.43 -17.36
CA HIS A 224 9.53 -20.74 -17.36
C HIS A 224 10.47 -19.52 -17.47
N HIS A 225 10.00 -18.31 -17.12
CA HIS A 225 10.82 -17.10 -17.10
C HIS A 225 11.04 -16.60 -15.68
N ARG A 226 12.24 -16.82 -15.14
CA ARG A 226 12.62 -16.36 -13.81
C ARG A 226 12.79 -14.84 -13.80
N VAL A 227 12.14 -14.17 -12.84
CA VAL A 227 12.29 -12.73 -12.61
C VAL A 227 13.62 -12.44 -11.91
N LEU A 228 14.41 -11.55 -12.49
CA LEU A 228 15.69 -11.05 -11.97
C LEU A 228 15.49 -9.76 -11.18
N ALA A 229 14.61 -8.88 -11.67
CA ALA A 229 14.24 -7.63 -11.05
C ALA A 229 12.77 -7.32 -11.32
N LEU A 230 12.08 -6.67 -10.37
CA LEU A 230 10.68 -6.29 -10.49
C LEU A 230 10.46 -4.87 -9.97
N HIS A 231 9.84 -4.04 -10.77
CA HIS A 231 9.51 -2.66 -10.44
C HIS A 231 8.03 -2.40 -10.64
N ARG A 232 7.37 -1.79 -9.64
CA ARG A 232 6.00 -1.32 -9.78
C ARG A 232 5.98 0.19 -10.01
N ASP A 233 5.57 0.62 -11.18
CA ASP A 233 5.48 2.05 -11.52
C ASP A 233 4.07 2.64 -11.38
N THR A 234 3.04 1.77 -11.32
CA THR A 234 1.64 2.21 -11.24
C THR A 234 0.85 1.45 -10.17
N PHE A 235 0.01 2.17 -9.44
CA PHE A 235 -0.98 1.62 -8.51
C PHE A 235 -2.29 2.39 -8.66
N GLY A 236 -3.31 1.76 -9.27
CA GLY A 236 -4.54 2.43 -9.67
C GLY A 236 -4.24 3.65 -10.54
N PRO A 237 -4.75 4.83 -10.21
CA PRO A 237 -4.48 6.06 -10.96
C PRO A 237 -3.13 6.71 -10.64
N LEU A 238 -2.36 6.16 -9.70
CA LEU A 238 -1.08 6.73 -9.30
C LEU A 238 0.06 6.22 -10.18
N HIS A 239 0.90 7.15 -10.63
CA HIS A 239 2.10 6.88 -11.40
C HIS A 239 3.34 7.38 -10.68
N LEU A 240 4.41 6.58 -10.69
CA LEU A 240 5.69 6.94 -10.09
C LEU A 240 6.47 7.90 -10.99
N THR A 241 6.04 9.16 -11.02
CA THR A 241 6.68 10.18 -11.84
C THR A 241 7.36 11.21 -10.96
N GLY A 242 8.64 11.52 -11.24
CA GLY A 242 9.39 12.57 -10.56
C GLY A 242 9.82 12.25 -9.12
N VAL A 243 9.67 11.00 -8.65
CA VAL A 243 10.11 10.55 -7.32
C VAL A 243 11.32 9.63 -7.48
N LYS A 244 12.49 10.05 -7.00
CA LYS A 244 13.70 9.23 -7.08
C LYS A 244 13.61 8.05 -6.12
N GLU A 245 14.42 7.03 -6.38
CA GLU A 245 14.50 5.86 -5.50
C GLU A 245 14.88 6.25 -4.06
N GLY A 246 14.14 5.74 -3.09
CA GLY A 246 14.25 6.09 -1.67
C GLY A 246 13.56 7.40 -1.27
N GLU A 247 13.08 8.19 -2.22
CA GLU A 247 12.35 9.43 -1.93
C GLU A 247 10.84 9.19 -1.88
N TRP A 248 10.16 10.09 -1.18
CA TRP A 248 8.71 10.13 -1.08
C TRP A 248 8.18 11.54 -1.35
N ARG A 249 6.91 11.63 -1.70
CA ARG A 249 6.15 12.89 -1.72
C ARG A 249 4.70 12.68 -1.29
N LEU A 250 4.08 13.77 -0.88
CA LEU A 250 2.62 13.78 -0.73
C LEU A 250 1.95 13.66 -2.10
N LEU A 251 0.77 13.09 -2.14
CA LEU A 251 -0.08 13.11 -3.33
C LEU A 251 -0.63 14.51 -3.57
N THR A 252 -0.87 14.86 -4.82
CA THR A 252 -1.62 16.05 -5.19
C THR A 252 -3.12 15.85 -4.92
N GLU A 253 -3.88 16.94 -4.90
CA GLU A 253 -5.34 16.87 -4.73
C GLU A 253 -6.00 16.09 -5.88
N GLU A 254 -5.47 16.22 -7.11
CA GLU A 254 -5.95 15.48 -8.27
C GLU A 254 -5.69 13.98 -8.16
N GLU A 255 -4.53 13.58 -7.63
CA GLU A 255 -4.19 12.17 -7.37
C GLU A 255 -5.10 11.57 -6.29
N VAL A 256 -5.36 12.32 -5.22
CA VAL A 256 -6.30 11.90 -4.16
C VAL A 256 -7.71 11.75 -4.74
N ALA A 257 -8.20 12.75 -5.47
CA ALA A 257 -9.51 12.69 -6.12
C ALA A 257 -9.63 11.52 -7.11
N ALA A 258 -8.54 11.17 -7.81
CA ALA A 258 -8.51 10.01 -8.71
C ALA A 258 -8.60 8.69 -7.94
N LEU A 259 -7.93 8.57 -6.79
CA LEU A 259 -8.07 7.41 -5.90
C LEU A 259 -9.50 7.28 -5.35
N GLU A 260 -10.12 8.39 -4.93
CA GLU A 260 -11.49 8.41 -4.43
C GLU A 260 -12.47 7.92 -5.50
N ARG A 261 -12.35 8.41 -6.74
CA ARG A 261 -13.17 7.91 -7.87
C ARG A 261 -12.97 6.41 -8.12
N THR A 262 -11.75 5.91 -8.00
CA THR A 262 -11.45 4.47 -8.21
C THR A 262 -12.22 3.59 -7.24
N ILE A 263 -12.47 4.05 -6.02
CA ILE A 263 -13.23 3.29 -5.01
C ILE A 263 -14.73 3.65 -4.98
N GLY A 264 -15.18 4.58 -5.83
CA GLY A 264 -16.57 5.04 -5.91
C GLY A 264 -16.93 6.06 -4.82
N ARG A 265 -15.95 6.82 -4.32
CA ARG A 265 -16.19 7.99 -3.45
C ARG A 265 -16.27 9.26 -4.27
N GLU A 266 -17.08 10.22 -3.82
CA GLU A 266 -17.02 11.58 -4.35
C GLU A 266 -15.73 12.27 -3.92
N PRO A 267 -15.05 13.00 -4.82
CA PRO A 267 -13.82 13.72 -4.49
C PRO A 267 -14.04 14.72 -3.35
N GLY A 268 -13.16 14.67 -2.35
CA GLY A 268 -13.22 15.56 -1.18
C GLY A 268 -14.17 15.10 -0.08
N ALA A 269 -14.86 13.96 -0.22
CA ALA A 269 -15.62 13.35 0.87
C ALA A 269 -14.65 12.84 1.95
N SER A 270 -14.32 13.68 2.91
CA SER A 270 -13.48 13.28 4.05
C SER A 270 -14.18 12.19 4.86
N PRO A 271 -13.49 11.12 5.27
CA PRO A 271 -14.06 10.11 6.19
C PRO A 271 -14.35 10.67 7.60
N ILE A 272 -14.01 11.92 7.84
CA ILE A 272 -14.33 12.68 9.05
C ILE A 272 -14.65 14.10 8.58
N MET A 273 -15.89 14.36 8.17
CA MET A 273 -16.35 15.73 8.05
C MET A 273 -17.02 16.14 9.35
N PRO A 274 -16.55 17.20 10.02
CA PRO A 274 -17.44 18.02 10.79
C PRO A 274 -18.26 18.86 9.82
N LEU A 275 -19.59 18.66 9.77
CA LEU A 275 -20.51 19.67 9.30
C LEU A 275 -20.43 20.88 10.24
N HIS A 276 -19.53 21.82 9.96
CA HIS A 276 -19.67 23.21 10.39
C HIS A 276 -18.59 24.08 9.75
N ALA A 277 -18.92 24.62 8.60
CA ALA A 277 -18.46 25.94 8.21
C ALA A 277 -19.59 26.59 7.41
N SER A 278 -20.62 27.01 8.11
CA SER A 278 -21.57 27.99 7.61
C SER A 278 -22.03 28.82 8.80
N LYS A 279 -21.23 29.81 9.13
CA LYS A 279 -21.66 31.18 9.49
C LYS A 279 -20.46 32.10 9.48
#